data_81c50ab67ee845fe6789524115c72f1f
#
_entry.id   81c50ab67ee845fe6789524115c72f1f
#
_cell.length_a   1.000
_cell.length_b   1.000
_cell.length_c   1.000
_cell.angle_alpha   90.00
_cell.angle_beta   90.00
_cell.angle_gamma   90.00
#
_symmetry.space_group_name_H-M   'P 1'
#
loop_
_entity.id
_entity.type
_entity.pdbx_description
1 polymer ?
#
loop_
_entity_poly.entity_id
_entity_poly.type
_entity_poly.pdbx_seq_one_letter_code
_entity_poly.pdbx_strand_id
1 'polypeptide(L)'
;MNLRNKGGVTMLSIENLTKSYGNTTILDDISLTIEDGEIVSILGPSGSGKTTLLNCILGITDIDQGKLTFQGNDVTHVSMKDRGFNIVFQDYALFPNLNAYENIIYGLKNKPGISSEQEVNDLIELLGLQPHLKKTMDQLSGGQKQRVALARTMVMKPKILLLDEPLSALDGVIKESIKDKIKTIAKEYHLTTIIVTHDPEEALTLSDRVLIMKDGHISQYAKPKDIIEHPENSFIEEFILKQLEIKRHNIYALFGNSYV
;
A
#
# COMPACT_ATOMS: atom_id res chain seq x y z
N MET A 1 6.86 2.58 -39.41
CA MET A 1 5.97 1.68 -38.67
C MET A 1 6.18 2.00 -37.19
N ASN A 2 5.29 2.85 -36.62
CA ASN A 2 5.48 3.45 -35.32
C ASN A 2 5.13 2.43 -34.22
N LEU A 3 6.13 1.93 -33.53
CA LEU A 3 5.95 1.29 -32.23
C LEU A 3 5.53 2.39 -31.22
N ARG A 4 4.23 2.55 -31.00
CA ARG A 4 3.72 3.33 -29.89
C ARG A 4 4.17 2.64 -28.60
N ASN A 5 5.11 3.27 -27.90
CA ASN A 5 5.35 3.05 -26.48
C ASN A 5 3.99 3.13 -25.77
N LYS A 6 3.53 2.03 -25.23
CA LYS A 6 2.49 2.02 -24.20
C LYS A 6 3.16 2.38 -22.86
N GLY A 7 3.66 3.60 -22.76
CA GLY A 7 4.00 4.19 -21.47
C GLY A 7 2.70 4.52 -20.76
N GLY A 8 2.50 4.01 -19.56
CA GLY A 8 1.40 4.40 -18.68
C GLY A 8 1.46 5.91 -18.41
N VAL A 9 0.34 6.49 -18.03
CA VAL A 9 0.30 7.90 -17.62
C VAL A 9 0.89 7.98 -16.21
N THR A 10 1.94 8.79 -16.02
CA THR A 10 2.54 9.01 -14.71
C THR A 10 1.51 9.62 -13.74
N MET A 11 1.20 8.90 -12.67
CA MET A 11 0.27 9.32 -11.64
C MET A 11 0.99 10.12 -10.55
N LEU A 12 2.10 9.58 -10.04
CA LEU A 12 2.92 10.19 -9.00
C LEU A 12 4.39 10.16 -9.44
N SER A 13 5.07 11.30 -9.33
CA SER A 13 6.53 11.41 -9.52
C SER A 13 7.17 11.99 -8.26
N ILE A 14 8.25 11.38 -7.82
CA ILE A 14 9.12 11.85 -6.75
C ILE A 14 10.49 12.08 -7.37
N GLU A 15 11.06 13.27 -7.14
CA GLU A 15 12.33 13.69 -7.72
C GLU A 15 13.27 14.19 -6.60
N ASN A 16 14.40 13.49 -6.40
CA ASN A 16 15.47 13.84 -5.47
C ASN A 16 14.98 14.14 -4.04
N LEU A 17 14.00 13.38 -3.54
CA LEU A 17 13.41 13.61 -2.22
C LEU A 17 14.42 13.27 -1.13
N THR A 18 14.72 14.26 -0.30
CA THR A 18 15.56 14.12 0.90
C THR A 18 14.79 14.55 2.14
N LYS A 19 14.94 13.77 3.22
CA LYS A 19 14.34 14.05 4.52
C LYS A 19 15.30 13.74 5.66
N SER A 20 15.48 14.71 6.55
CA SER A 20 16.31 14.56 7.75
C SER A 20 15.53 14.94 9.01
N TYR A 21 15.94 14.38 10.14
CA TYR A 21 15.50 14.78 11.47
C TYR A 21 16.76 15.16 12.30
N GLY A 22 16.88 16.44 12.59
CA GLY A 22 18.11 16.99 13.15
C GLY A 22 19.30 16.75 12.20
N ASN A 23 20.34 16.07 12.69
CA ASN A 23 21.52 15.76 11.88
C ASN A 23 21.47 14.37 11.20
N THR A 24 20.35 13.66 11.28
CA THR A 24 20.21 12.30 10.73
C THR A 24 19.35 12.34 9.47
N THR A 25 19.94 12.03 8.33
CA THR A 25 19.21 11.84 7.06
C THR A 25 18.54 10.49 7.08
N ILE A 26 17.22 10.47 6.87
CA ILE A 26 16.39 9.27 6.85
C ILE A 26 16.04 8.85 5.42
N LEU A 27 15.86 9.81 4.53
CA LEU A 27 15.68 9.59 3.10
C LEU A 27 16.70 10.43 2.36
N ASP A 28 17.41 9.81 1.44
CA ASP A 28 18.48 10.47 0.69
C ASP A 28 18.32 10.19 -0.81
N ASP A 29 18.05 11.24 -1.55
CA ASP A 29 17.94 11.27 -3.02
C ASP A 29 16.95 10.21 -3.59
N ILE A 30 15.75 10.13 -3.00
CA ILE A 30 14.72 9.20 -3.47
C ILE A 30 14.05 9.75 -4.73
N SER A 31 14.17 8.99 -5.83
CA SER A 31 13.53 9.32 -7.09
C SER A 31 12.80 8.10 -7.67
N LEU A 32 11.48 8.24 -7.95
CA LEU A 32 10.66 7.17 -8.55
C LEU A 32 9.41 7.74 -9.22
N THR A 33 8.82 6.93 -10.08
CA THR A 33 7.53 7.22 -10.72
C THR A 33 6.58 6.06 -10.53
N ILE A 34 5.29 6.37 -10.27
CA ILE A 34 4.19 5.40 -10.17
C ILE A 34 3.18 5.73 -11.27
N GLU A 35 2.78 4.72 -12.02
CA GLU A 35 1.82 4.87 -13.10
C GLU A 35 0.37 4.83 -12.58
N ASP A 36 -0.56 5.33 -13.40
CA ASP A 36 -1.98 5.33 -13.05
C ASP A 36 -2.53 3.89 -12.97
N GLY A 37 -3.23 3.58 -11.87
CA GLY A 37 -3.77 2.26 -11.60
C GLY A 37 -2.73 1.21 -11.16
N GLU A 38 -1.45 1.59 -10.98
CA GLU A 38 -0.38 0.69 -10.56
C GLU A 38 -0.44 0.39 -9.06
N ILE A 39 -0.17 -0.87 -8.70
CA ILE A 39 0.06 -1.28 -7.31
C ILE A 39 1.57 -1.34 -7.08
N VAL A 40 2.08 -0.53 -6.18
CA VAL A 40 3.51 -0.49 -5.81
C VAL A 40 3.68 -0.85 -4.34
N SER A 41 4.53 -1.85 -4.05
CA SER A 41 4.95 -2.12 -2.68
C SER A 41 6.28 -1.43 -2.35
N ILE A 42 6.35 -0.84 -1.17
CA ILE A 42 7.58 -0.33 -0.56
C ILE A 42 8.05 -1.37 0.47
N LEU A 43 9.15 -2.03 0.17
CA LEU A 43 9.72 -3.12 0.94
C LEU A 43 11.09 -2.73 1.51
N GLY A 44 11.43 -3.24 2.68
CA GLY A 44 12.75 -3.05 3.29
C GLY A 44 12.76 -3.38 4.77
N PRO A 45 13.93 -3.51 5.39
CA PRO A 45 14.07 -3.77 6.82
C PRO A 45 13.51 -2.62 7.68
N SER A 46 13.36 -2.87 8.97
CA SER A 46 13.01 -1.81 9.93
C SER A 46 14.07 -0.72 9.90
N GLY A 47 13.63 0.55 9.93
CA GLY A 47 14.53 1.71 9.88
C GLY A 47 15.01 2.12 8.49
N SER A 48 14.60 1.45 7.40
CA SER A 48 15.01 1.82 6.03
C SER A 48 14.35 3.10 5.47
N GLY A 49 13.45 3.75 6.23
CA GLY A 49 12.80 5.00 5.80
C GLY A 49 11.39 4.84 5.20
N LYS A 50 10.83 3.62 5.10
CA LYS A 50 9.51 3.37 4.46
C LYS A 50 8.38 4.24 4.99
N THR A 51 8.18 4.27 6.31
CA THR A 51 7.13 5.07 6.95
C THR A 51 7.38 6.57 6.76
N THR A 52 8.63 7.00 6.76
CA THR A 52 8.99 8.40 6.48
C THR A 52 8.64 8.77 5.04
N LEU A 53 8.97 7.91 4.07
CA LEU A 53 8.59 8.11 2.66
C LEU A 53 7.06 8.16 2.50
N LEU A 54 6.34 7.22 3.13
CA LEU A 54 4.89 7.21 3.14
C LEU A 54 4.30 8.52 3.67
N ASN A 55 4.83 9.02 4.81
CA ASN A 55 4.40 10.28 5.43
C ASN A 55 4.70 11.51 4.55
N CYS A 56 5.83 11.52 3.84
CA CYS A 56 6.15 12.55 2.86
C CYS A 56 5.17 12.54 1.68
N ILE A 57 4.86 11.35 1.14
CA ILE A 57 3.86 11.18 0.06
C ILE A 57 2.49 11.68 0.53
N LEU A 58 2.08 11.36 1.74
CA LEU A 58 0.81 11.81 2.32
C LEU A 58 0.76 13.31 2.59
N GLY A 59 1.90 13.97 2.81
CA GLY A 59 1.96 15.35 3.28
C GLY A 59 1.70 15.50 4.78
N ILE A 60 1.97 14.44 5.55
CA ILE A 60 2.04 14.48 7.03
C ILE A 60 3.38 15.07 7.47
N THR A 61 4.44 14.76 6.71
CA THR A 61 5.80 15.23 6.95
C THR A 61 6.27 16.01 5.73
N ASP A 62 6.79 17.22 5.96
CA ASP A 62 7.40 18.02 4.90
C ASP A 62 8.72 17.40 4.45
N ILE A 63 9.00 17.47 3.16
CA ILE A 63 10.30 17.12 2.60
C ILE A 63 11.28 18.30 2.75
N ASP A 64 12.57 18.00 2.88
CA ASP A 64 13.59 19.05 3.04
C ASP A 64 14.14 19.48 1.68
N GLN A 65 14.24 18.54 0.72
CA GLN A 65 14.65 18.80 -0.67
C GLN A 65 13.87 17.87 -1.62
N GLY A 66 13.86 18.23 -2.89
CA GLY A 66 13.20 17.47 -3.94
C GLY A 66 11.82 17.96 -4.28
N LYS A 67 11.09 17.17 -5.07
CA LYS A 67 9.77 17.51 -5.60
C LYS A 67 8.86 16.33 -5.63
N LEU A 68 7.59 16.56 -5.29
CA LEU A 68 6.50 15.60 -5.41
C LEU A 68 5.47 16.13 -6.41
N THR A 69 5.21 15.39 -7.47
CA THR A 69 4.26 15.76 -8.52
C THR A 69 3.16 14.72 -8.63
N PHE A 70 1.90 15.16 -8.63
CA PHE A 70 0.74 14.31 -8.80
C PHE A 70 -0.05 14.75 -10.04
N GLN A 71 -0.22 13.85 -11.01
CA GLN A 71 -0.87 14.15 -12.31
C GLN A 71 -0.34 15.45 -12.96
N GLY A 72 0.99 15.62 -12.91
CA GLY A 72 1.68 16.79 -13.46
C GLY A 72 1.63 18.06 -12.59
N ASN A 73 0.89 18.05 -11.49
CA ASN A 73 0.80 19.19 -10.57
C ASN A 73 1.76 19.02 -9.40
N ASP A 74 2.45 20.08 -9.04
CA ASP A 74 3.33 20.09 -7.87
C ASP A 74 2.48 20.03 -6.58
N VAL A 75 2.70 18.99 -5.78
CA VAL A 75 2.02 18.76 -4.50
C VAL A 75 2.99 18.73 -3.32
N THR A 76 4.22 19.16 -3.55
CA THR A 76 5.32 19.11 -2.55
C THR A 76 4.90 19.68 -1.20
N HIS A 77 4.29 20.89 -1.20
CA HIS A 77 3.85 21.59 0.01
C HIS A 77 2.32 21.61 0.19
N VAL A 78 1.59 20.79 -0.57
CA VAL A 78 0.14 20.67 -0.42
C VAL A 78 -0.15 19.84 0.83
N SER A 79 -1.05 20.32 1.68
CA SER A 79 -1.42 19.62 2.91
C SER A 79 -2.13 18.28 2.62
N MET A 80 -2.01 17.31 3.52
CA MET A 80 -2.63 15.97 3.38
C MET A 80 -4.12 16.03 2.98
N LYS A 81 -4.89 16.92 3.61
CA LYS A 81 -6.36 17.05 3.35
C LYS A 81 -6.69 17.46 1.92
N ASP A 82 -5.75 18.15 1.24
CA ASP A 82 -5.96 18.73 -0.09
C ASP A 82 -5.32 17.88 -1.21
N ARG A 83 -4.43 16.91 -0.88
CA ARG A 83 -3.85 15.98 -1.85
C ARG A 83 -4.86 14.97 -2.39
N GLY A 84 -5.89 14.64 -1.61
CA GLY A 84 -6.88 13.63 -1.97
C GLY A 84 -6.35 12.19 -1.87
N PHE A 85 -5.25 11.99 -1.15
CA PHE A 85 -4.68 10.69 -0.83
C PHE A 85 -5.24 10.20 0.49
N ASN A 86 -5.54 8.92 0.61
CA ASN A 86 -6.04 8.35 1.85
C ASN A 86 -5.19 7.14 2.26
N ILE A 87 -5.14 6.90 3.56
CA ILE A 87 -4.34 5.83 4.16
C ILE A 87 -5.19 4.91 5.04
N VAL A 88 -4.85 3.62 5.02
CA VAL A 88 -5.20 2.65 6.06
C VAL A 88 -3.95 2.40 6.88
N PHE A 89 -3.97 2.78 8.14
CA PHE A 89 -2.87 2.57 9.10
C PHE A 89 -2.82 1.12 9.59
N GLN A 90 -1.68 0.69 10.09
CA GLN A 90 -1.42 -0.64 10.62
C GLN A 90 -2.38 -1.03 11.76
N ASP A 91 -2.76 -0.07 12.63
CA ASP A 91 -3.73 -0.24 13.72
C ASP A 91 -5.18 -0.01 13.29
N TYR A 92 -5.41 0.18 11.97
CA TYR A 92 -6.69 0.49 11.32
C TYR A 92 -7.29 1.85 11.72
N ALA A 93 -6.85 2.50 12.79
CA ALA A 93 -7.34 3.79 13.32
C ALA A 93 -8.88 3.91 13.31
N LEU A 94 -9.61 2.83 13.67
CA LEU A 94 -11.06 2.82 13.73
C LEU A 94 -11.56 3.52 15.00
N PHE A 95 -12.71 4.18 14.87
CA PHE A 95 -13.34 4.86 16.01
C PHE A 95 -13.98 3.82 16.94
N PRO A 96 -13.49 3.66 18.18
CA PRO A 96 -13.92 2.58 19.07
C PRO A 96 -15.38 2.74 19.53
N ASN A 97 -15.90 3.98 19.56
CA ASN A 97 -17.26 4.31 20.00
C ASN A 97 -18.32 4.15 18.90
N LEU A 98 -17.90 3.79 17.68
CA LEU A 98 -18.78 3.63 16.54
C LEU A 98 -18.86 2.16 16.13
N ASN A 99 -20.00 1.72 15.60
CA ASN A 99 -20.12 0.43 14.96
C ASN A 99 -19.44 0.41 13.58
N ALA A 100 -19.40 -0.75 12.91
CA ALA A 100 -18.74 -0.90 11.63
C ALA A 100 -19.33 0.03 10.54
N TYR A 101 -20.66 0.12 10.45
CA TYR A 101 -21.32 0.97 9.46
C TYR A 101 -21.01 2.45 9.70
N GLU A 102 -21.11 2.89 10.95
CA GLU A 102 -20.83 4.27 11.34
C GLU A 102 -19.37 4.66 11.06
N ASN A 103 -18.41 3.71 11.27
CA ASN A 103 -17.02 3.89 10.87
C ASN A 103 -16.90 4.09 9.35
N ILE A 104 -17.56 3.25 8.55
CA ILE A 104 -17.50 3.30 7.08
C ILE A 104 -17.95 4.65 6.58
N ILE A 105 -19.13 5.12 7.03
CA ILE A 105 -19.74 6.36 6.52
C ILE A 105 -19.24 7.63 7.22
N TYR A 106 -18.33 7.52 8.18
CA TYR A 106 -17.92 8.65 9.03
C TYR A 106 -17.47 9.87 8.21
N GLY A 107 -16.62 9.65 7.23
CA GLY A 107 -16.08 10.71 6.38
C GLY A 107 -17.15 11.41 5.51
N LEU A 108 -18.20 10.67 5.11
CA LEU A 108 -19.28 11.19 4.28
C LEU A 108 -20.12 12.26 4.99
N LYS A 109 -20.15 12.26 6.35
CA LYS A 109 -20.81 13.30 7.13
C LYS A 109 -20.21 14.69 6.88
N ASN A 110 -18.91 14.76 6.65
CA ASN A 110 -18.19 16.01 6.40
C ASN A 110 -18.08 16.37 4.91
N LYS A 111 -18.29 15.39 4.02
CA LYS A 111 -18.23 15.55 2.57
C LYS A 111 -19.43 14.83 1.93
N PRO A 112 -20.66 15.34 2.10
CA PRO A 112 -21.85 14.71 1.54
C PRO A 112 -21.80 14.68 0.02
N GLY A 113 -22.29 13.58 -0.57
CA GLY A 113 -22.38 13.43 -2.03
C GLY A 113 -21.10 12.90 -2.71
N ILE A 114 -20.02 12.63 -1.99
CA ILE A 114 -18.83 11.97 -2.59
C ILE A 114 -19.19 10.57 -3.09
N SER A 115 -19.89 9.78 -2.27
CA SER A 115 -20.41 8.47 -2.66
C SER A 115 -21.90 8.42 -2.45
N SER A 116 -22.61 7.79 -3.38
CA SER A 116 -24.03 7.47 -3.26
C SER A 116 -24.24 6.32 -2.28
N GLU A 117 -25.46 6.15 -1.78
CA GLU A 117 -25.83 5.03 -0.92
C GLU A 117 -25.60 3.67 -1.63
N GLN A 118 -25.87 3.61 -2.94
CA GLN A 118 -25.61 2.41 -3.74
C GLN A 118 -24.13 2.05 -3.76
N GLU A 119 -23.25 3.01 -4.04
CA GLU A 119 -21.79 2.78 -4.05
C GLU A 119 -21.25 2.31 -2.68
N VAL A 120 -21.81 2.85 -1.60
CA VAL A 120 -21.47 2.39 -0.23
C VAL A 120 -21.90 0.95 -0.02
N ASN A 121 -23.12 0.58 -0.45
CA ASN A 121 -23.65 -0.77 -0.32
C ASN A 121 -22.86 -1.77 -1.18
N ASP A 122 -22.51 -1.42 -2.41
CA ASP A 122 -21.72 -2.24 -3.31
C ASP A 122 -20.33 -2.54 -2.70
N LEU A 123 -19.70 -1.53 -2.09
CA LEU A 123 -18.42 -1.70 -1.41
C LEU A 123 -18.53 -2.57 -0.15
N ILE A 124 -19.59 -2.41 0.64
CA ILE A 124 -19.90 -3.25 1.80
C ILE A 124 -20.07 -4.71 1.36
N GLU A 125 -20.76 -4.95 0.25
CA GLU A 125 -20.95 -6.28 -0.33
C GLU A 125 -19.62 -6.86 -0.81
N LEU A 126 -18.87 -6.13 -1.61
CA LEU A 126 -17.54 -6.53 -2.11
C LEU A 126 -16.63 -6.99 -0.98
N LEU A 127 -16.65 -6.27 0.15
CA LEU A 127 -15.83 -6.56 1.32
C LEU A 127 -16.46 -7.59 2.27
N GLY A 128 -17.69 -8.08 1.99
CA GLY A 128 -18.39 -9.05 2.81
C GLY A 128 -18.67 -8.56 4.23
N LEU A 129 -19.10 -7.30 4.36
CA LEU A 129 -19.29 -6.64 5.66
C LEU A 129 -20.75 -6.61 6.13
N GLN A 130 -21.73 -7.00 5.31
CA GLN A 130 -23.17 -6.97 5.66
C GLN A 130 -23.49 -7.62 7.02
N PRO A 131 -22.95 -8.81 7.37
CA PRO A 131 -23.27 -9.44 8.66
C PRO A 131 -22.64 -8.72 9.87
N HIS A 132 -21.75 -7.75 9.62
CA HIS A 132 -20.93 -7.13 10.65
C HIS A 132 -21.25 -5.66 10.92
N LEU A 133 -22.14 -5.05 10.16
CA LEU A 133 -22.39 -3.59 10.17
C LEU A 133 -22.77 -3.04 11.54
N LYS A 134 -23.49 -3.80 12.34
CA LYS A 134 -23.95 -3.38 13.68
C LYS A 134 -22.96 -3.71 14.81
N LYS A 135 -21.86 -4.43 14.50
CA LYS A 135 -20.85 -4.80 15.49
C LYS A 135 -19.99 -3.61 15.89
N THR A 136 -19.65 -3.53 17.17
CA THR A 136 -18.63 -2.61 17.71
C THR A 136 -17.23 -3.15 17.44
N MET A 137 -16.19 -2.32 17.59
CA MET A 137 -14.83 -2.67 17.20
C MET A 137 -14.24 -3.83 17.98
N ASP A 138 -14.62 -4.01 19.23
CA ASP A 138 -14.24 -5.13 20.11
C ASP A 138 -14.84 -6.48 19.67
N GLN A 139 -15.96 -6.47 18.93
CA GLN A 139 -16.64 -7.65 18.42
C GLN A 139 -16.14 -8.11 17.05
N LEU A 140 -15.19 -7.37 16.44
CA LEU A 140 -14.64 -7.66 15.13
C LEU A 140 -13.27 -8.34 15.23
N SER A 141 -13.03 -9.36 14.39
CA SER A 141 -11.69 -9.91 14.20
C SER A 141 -10.76 -8.90 13.49
N GLY A 142 -9.44 -9.11 13.53
CA GLY A 142 -8.45 -8.26 12.85
C GLY A 142 -8.78 -8.06 11.36
N GLY A 143 -9.06 -9.14 10.62
CA GLY A 143 -9.42 -9.05 9.21
C GLY A 143 -10.77 -8.36 8.95
N GLN A 144 -11.72 -8.43 9.90
CA GLN A 144 -12.96 -7.66 9.81
C GLN A 144 -12.72 -6.17 10.04
N LYS A 145 -11.91 -5.81 11.05
CA LYS A 145 -11.49 -4.42 11.30
C LYS A 145 -10.78 -3.82 10.09
N GLN A 146 -9.87 -4.57 9.50
CA GLN A 146 -9.17 -4.13 8.31
C GLN A 146 -10.12 -3.85 7.13
N ARG A 147 -11.08 -4.76 6.87
CA ARG A 147 -12.08 -4.54 5.82
C ARG A 147 -12.96 -3.32 6.10
N VAL A 148 -13.30 -3.06 7.36
CA VAL A 148 -14.01 -1.82 7.75
C VAL A 148 -13.17 -0.58 7.49
N ALA A 149 -11.88 -0.60 7.84
CA ALA A 149 -10.95 0.51 7.58
C ALA A 149 -10.77 0.76 6.07
N LEU A 150 -10.66 -0.31 5.29
CA LEU A 150 -10.59 -0.24 3.83
C LEU A 150 -11.87 0.36 3.24
N ALA A 151 -13.06 -0.12 3.67
CA ALA A 151 -14.34 0.45 3.26
C ALA A 151 -14.43 1.95 3.60
N ARG A 152 -14.11 2.33 4.85
CA ARG A 152 -14.10 3.73 5.31
C ARG A 152 -13.22 4.62 4.44
N THR A 153 -12.10 4.10 4.00
CA THR A 153 -11.15 4.82 3.14
C THR A 153 -11.69 4.93 1.72
N MET A 154 -12.24 3.85 1.19
CA MET A 154 -12.71 3.76 -0.20
C MET A 154 -13.98 4.58 -0.48
N VAL A 155 -14.91 4.69 0.49
CA VAL A 155 -16.11 5.54 0.32
C VAL A 155 -15.78 7.02 0.11
N MET A 156 -14.55 7.43 0.44
CA MET A 156 -14.05 8.79 0.20
C MET A 156 -13.48 8.99 -1.20
N LYS A 157 -13.49 7.96 -2.06
CA LYS A 157 -12.97 7.96 -3.44
C LYS A 157 -11.56 8.56 -3.51
N PRO A 158 -10.57 7.95 -2.84
CA PRO A 158 -9.21 8.46 -2.84
C PRO A 158 -8.61 8.45 -4.25
N LYS A 159 -7.76 9.42 -4.55
CA LYS A 159 -6.98 9.44 -5.79
C LYS A 159 -5.79 8.47 -5.73
N ILE A 160 -5.20 8.29 -4.55
CA ILE A 160 -4.20 7.27 -4.24
C ILE A 160 -4.58 6.63 -2.91
N LEU A 161 -4.54 5.30 -2.87
CA LEU A 161 -4.71 4.51 -1.64
C LEU A 161 -3.35 4.12 -1.10
N LEU A 162 -3.07 4.47 0.15
CA LEU A 162 -1.89 4.02 0.86
C LEU A 162 -2.29 2.99 1.93
N LEU A 163 -1.52 1.92 2.04
CA LEU A 163 -1.73 0.85 3.00
C LEU A 163 -0.44 0.64 3.79
N ASP A 164 -0.46 0.90 5.10
CA ASP A 164 0.70 0.73 5.98
C ASP A 164 0.61 -0.61 6.70
N GLU A 165 1.45 -1.56 6.30
CA GLU A 165 1.49 -2.95 6.80
C GLU A 165 0.11 -3.63 6.90
N PRO A 166 -0.68 -3.65 5.82
CA PRO A 166 -2.09 -4.04 5.90
C PRO A 166 -2.31 -5.50 6.29
N LEU A 167 -1.29 -6.36 6.22
CA LEU A 167 -1.43 -7.81 6.42
C LEU A 167 -0.67 -8.33 7.64
N SER A 168 0.06 -7.45 8.35
CA SER A 168 0.99 -7.84 9.42
C SER A 168 0.33 -8.51 10.63
N ALA A 169 -0.93 -8.16 10.93
CA ALA A 169 -1.68 -8.67 12.08
C ALA A 169 -2.68 -9.78 11.73
N LEU A 170 -2.54 -10.44 10.57
CA LEU A 170 -3.51 -11.40 10.06
C LEU A 170 -2.92 -12.80 9.92
N ASP A 171 -3.74 -13.81 10.25
CA ASP A 171 -3.43 -15.22 10.05
C ASP A 171 -3.48 -15.62 8.55
N GLY A 172 -2.74 -16.67 8.18
CA GLY A 172 -2.47 -17.07 6.79
C GLY A 172 -3.68 -17.08 5.85
N VAL A 173 -4.78 -17.78 6.18
CA VAL A 173 -5.97 -17.87 5.31
C VAL A 173 -6.68 -16.51 5.19
N ILE A 174 -6.76 -15.77 6.30
CA ILE A 174 -7.37 -14.43 6.31
C ILE A 174 -6.50 -13.46 5.50
N LYS A 175 -5.18 -13.57 5.64
CA LYS A 175 -4.19 -12.78 4.89
C LYS A 175 -4.39 -12.92 3.38
N GLU A 176 -4.49 -14.15 2.85
CA GLU A 176 -4.74 -14.39 1.42
C GLU A 176 -6.09 -13.78 0.96
N SER A 177 -7.15 -13.97 1.75
CA SER A 177 -8.45 -13.37 1.43
C SER A 177 -8.40 -11.85 1.36
N ILE A 178 -7.62 -11.18 2.22
CA ILE A 178 -7.47 -9.71 2.19
C ILE A 178 -6.59 -9.27 1.02
N LYS A 179 -5.52 -10.01 0.69
CA LYS A 179 -4.71 -9.77 -0.52
C LYS A 179 -5.58 -9.73 -1.77
N ASP A 180 -6.45 -10.73 -1.95
CA ASP A 180 -7.37 -10.79 -3.08
C ASP A 180 -8.34 -9.61 -3.10
N LYS A 181 -8.85 -9.19 -1.93
CA LYS A 181 -9.73 -8.01 -1.84
C LYS A 181 -9.01 -6.72 -2.23
N ILE A 182 -7.77 -6.52 -1.77
CA ILE A 182 -6.95 -5.35 -2.14
C ILE A 182 -6.75 -5.33 -3.66
N LYS A 183 -6.36 -6.44 -4.28
CA LYS A 183 -6.19 -6.54 -5.75
C LYS A 183 -7.50 -6.27 -6.50
N THR A 184 -8.60 -6.86 -6.04
CA THR A 184 -9.92 -6.68 -6.65
C THR A 184 -10.31 -5.20 -6.62
N ILE A 185 -10.19 -4.53 -5.46
CA ILE A 185 -10.51 -3.12 -5.31
C ILE A 185 -9.61 -2.26 -6.21
N ALA A 186 -8.29 -2.46 -6.17
CA ALA A 186 -7.38 -1.69 -6.99
C ALA A 186 -7.73 -1.81 -8.49
N LYS A 187 -8.07 -3.00 -8.95
CA LYS A 187 -8.45 -3.27 -10.34
C LYS A 187 -9.83 -2.70 -10.70
N GLU A 188 -10.87 -2.95 -9.89
CA GLU A 188 -12.24 -2.51 -10.19
C GLU A 188 -12.38 -0.98 -10.18
N TYR A 189 -11.67 -0.32 -9.27
CA TYR A 189 -11.69 1.14 -9.16
C TYR A 189 -10.56 1.83 -9.93
N HIS A 190 -9.72 1.07 -10.65
CA HIS A 190 -8.50 1.56 -11.34
C HIS A 190 -7.69 2.48 -10.42
N LEU A 191 -7.38 1.98 -9.21
CA LEU A 191 -6.87 2.78 -8.12
C LEU A 191 -5.37 2.60 -7.96
N THR A 192 -4.61 3.65 -8.12
CA THR A 192 -3.18 3.66 -7.79
C THR A 192 -3.02 3.38 -6.29
N THR A 193 -2.25 2.33 -5.97
CA THR A 193 -2.14 1.84 -4.60
C THR A 193 -0.67 1.71 -4.19
N ILE A 194 -0.32 2.24 -3.01
CA ILE A 194 1.01 2.13 -2.43
C ILE A 194 0.88 1.30 -1.15
N ILE A 195 1.65 0.22 -1.05
CA ILE A 195 1.62 -0.71 0.08
C ILE A 195 2.99 -0.70 0.76
N VAL A 196 3.05 -0.41 2.05
CA VAL A 196 4.26 -0.60 2.85
C VAL A 196 4.18 -1.98 3.51
N THR A 197 5.23 -2.76 3.37
CA THR A 197 5.36 -4.08 4.02
C THR A 197 6.83 -4.40 4.30
N HIS A 198 7.06 -5.31 5.23
CA HIS A 198 8.37 -5.90 5.49
C HIS A 198 8.46 -7.36 5.01
N ASP A 199 7.38 -7.94 4.48
CA ASP A 199 7.33 -9.32 3.97
C ASP A 199 7.57 -9.34 2.45
N PRO A 200 8.71 -9.93 1.98
CA PRO A 200 9.00 -10.03 0.54
C PRO A 200 7.94 -10.77 -0.26
N GLU A 201 7.32 -11.81 0.31
CA GLU A 201 6.27 -12.58 -0.38
C GLU A 201 5.04 -11.73 -0.63
N GLU A 202 4.61 -10.93 0.36
CA GLU A 202 3.51 -9.98 0.18
C GLU A 202 3.81 -9.00 -0.94
N ALA A 203 4.98 -8.34 -0.87
CA ALA A 203 5.37 -7.34 -1.85
C ALA A 203 5.39 -7.90 -3.27
N LEU A 204 6.02 -9.04 -3.47
CA LEU A 204 6.17 -9.66 -4.79
C LEU A 204 4.88 -10.26 -5.34
N THR A 205 3.95 -10.69 -4.48
CA THR A 205 2.68 -11.28 -4.92
C THR A 205 1.55 -10.27 -5.09
N LEU A 206 1.60 -9.12 -4.40
CA LEU A 206 0.56 -8.10 -4.47
C LEU A 206 0.76 -7.08 -5.59
N SER A 207 2.01 -6.78 -5.95
CA SER A 207 2.34 -5.53 -6.64
C SER A 207 2.77 -5.74 -8.08
N ASP A 208 2.52 -4.73 -8.89
CA ASP A 208 3.03 -4.63 -10.26
C ASP A 208 4.54 -4.29 -10.27
N ARG A 209 4.96 -3.44 -9.30
CA ARG A 209 6.38 -3.10 -9.06
C ARG A 209 6.66 -3.04 -7.57
N VAL A 210 7.90 -3.32 -7.19
CA VAL A 210 8.37 -3.27 -5.81
C VAL A 210 9.55 -2.32 -5.70
N LEU A 211 9.42 -1.35 -4.78
CA LEU A 211 10.48 -0.46 -4.34
C LEU A 211 11.17 -1.08 -3.13
N ILE A 212 12.42 -1.45 -3.28
CA ILE A 212 13.22 -2.01 -2.20
C ILE A 212 14.10 -0.90 -1.62
N MET A 213 13.94 -0.65 -0.32
CA MET A 213 14.67 0.40 0.40
C MET A 213 15.66 -0.19 1.40
N LYS A 214 16.84 0.42 1.50
CA LYS A 214 17.85 0.15 2.51
C LYS A 214 18.54 1.45 2.91
N ASP A 215 18.67 1.68 4.22
CA ASP A 215 19.42 2.80 4.79
C ASP A 215 19.08 4.17 4.16
N GLY A 216 17.78 4.41 3.91
CA GLY A 216 17.29 5.67 3.34
C GLY A 216 17.41 5.81 1.82
N HIS A 217 17.90 4.78 1.11
CA HIS A 217 18.09 4.80 -0.34
C HIS A 217 17.24 3.74 -1.04
N ILE A 218 17.04 3.92 -2.35
CA ILE A 218 16.46 2.89 -3.22
C ILE A 218 17.55 1.87 -3.57
N SER A 219 17.34 0.62 -3.17
CA SER A 219 18.22 -0.49 -3.57
C SER A 219 17.85 -1.07 -4.93
N GLN A 220 16.55 -1.17 -5.23
CA GLN A 220 16.03 -1.58 -6.55
C GLN A 220 14.57 -1.15 -6.66
N TYR A 221 14.14 -0.77 -7.86
CA TYR A 221 12.73 -0.50 -8.19
C TYR A 221 12.36 -1.17 -9.49
N ALA A 222 11.71 -2.34 -9.43
CA ALA A 222 11.45 -3.17 -10.58
C ALA A 222 10.18 -4.02 -10.43
N LYS A 223 9.80 -4.74 -11.49
CA LYS A 223 8.75 -5.76 -11.41
C LYS A 223 9.20 -6.95 -10.58
N PRO A 224 8.27 -7.68 -9.92
CA PRO A 224 8.60 -8.87 -9.13
C PRO A 224 9.50 -9.88 -9.86
N LYS A 225 9.21 -10.16 -11.12
CA LYS A 225 10.00 -11.09 -11.93
C LYS A 225 11.43 -10.61 -12.11
N ASP A 226 11.63 -9.33 -12.41
CA ASP A 226 12.95 -8.74 -12.65
C ASP A 226 13.80 -8.75 -11.38
N ILE A 227 13.17 -8.53 -10.19
CA ILE A 227 13.85 -8.62 -8.90
C ILE A 227 14.36 -10.04 -8.62
N ILE A 228 13.57 -11.07 -8.98
CA ILE A 228 13.94 -12.47 -8.77
C ILE A 228 15.02 -12.92 -9.76
N GLU A 229 14.91 -12.53 -11.03
CA GLU A 229 15.84 -12.96 -12.08
C GLU A 229 17.12 -12.13 -12.13
N HIS A 230 17.05 -10.85 -11.73
CA HIS A 230 18.14 -9.87 -11.85
C HIS A 230 18.24 -8.99 -10.58
N PRO A 231 18.60 -9.55 -9.42
CA PRO A 231 18.83 -8.76 -8.21
C PRO A 231 20.03 -7.82 -8.40
N GLU A 232 19.88 -6.54 -8.10
CA GLU A 232 20.91 -5.52 -8.36
C GLU A 232 22.13 -5.63 -7.41
N ASN A 233 21.96 -6.26 -6.24
CA ASN A 233 23.05 -6.39 -5.26
C ASN A 233 22.81 -7.55 -4.29
N SER A 234 23.86 -7.90 -3.53
CA SER A 234 23.85 -8.99 -2.55
C SER A 234 22.84 -8.80 -1.42
N PHE A 235 22.51 -7.55 -1.08
CA PHE A 235 21.47 -7.28 -0.07
C PHE A 235 20.11 -7.82 -0.54
N ILE A 236 19.75 -7.62 -1.80
CA ILE A 236 18.49 -8.11 -2.35
C ILE A 236 18.46 -9.63 -2.41
N GLU A 237 19.57 -10.26 -2.78
CA GLU A 237 19.71 -11.71 -2.74
C GLU A 237 19.47 -12.26 -1.33
N GLU A 238 20.10 -11.68 -0.32
CA GLU A 238 19.94 -12.13 1.07
C GLU A 238 18.57 -11.79 1.66
N PHE A 239 18.10 -10.56 1.44
CA PHE A 239 16.88 -10.06 2.06
C PHE A 239 15.61 -10.64 1.42
N ILE A 240 15.64 -10.96 0.13
CA ILE A 240 14.46 -11.43 -0.60
C ILE A 240 14.62 -12.89 -1.01
N LEU A 241 15.60 -13.21 -1.86
CA LEU A 241 15.67 -14.52 -2.51
C LEU A 241 15.93 -15.63 -1.50
N LYS A 242 16.87 -15.42 -0.58
CA LYS A 242 17.19 -16.41 0.46
C LYS A 242 16.00 -16.70 1.38
N GLN A 243 15.21 -15.69 1.73
CA GLN A 243 14.01 -15.91 2.55
C GLN A 243 12.95 -16.72 1.79
N LEU A 244 12.72 -16.43 0.51
CA LEU A 244 11.80 -17.19 -0.33
C LEU A 244 12.27 -18.63 -0.55
N GLU A 245 13.58 -18.84 -0.75
CA GLU A 245 14.17 -20.18 -0.88
C GLU A 245 13.99 -21.01 0.39
N ILE A 246 14.22 -20.42 1.56
CA ILE A 246 14.00 -21.09 2.85
C ILE A 246 12.52 -21.47 3.00
N LYS A 247 11.58 -20.55 2.72
CA LYS A 247 10.15 -20.85 2.75
C LYS A 247 9.80 -21.99 1.81
N ARG A 248 10.27 -21.93 0.56
CA ARG A 248 10.07 -22.98 -0.45
C ARG A 248 10.63 -24.32 0.03
N HIS A 249 11.86 -24.36 0.51
CA HIS A 249 12.50 -25.57 1.01
C HIS A 249 11.72 -26.20 2.16
N ASN A 250 11.25 -25.39 3.12
CA ASN A 250 10.45 -25.87 4.24
C ASN A 250 9.12 -26.50 3.78
N ILE A 251 8.44 -25.86 2.82
CA ILE A 251 7.20 -26.41 2.24
C ILE A 251 7.48 -27.75 1.53
N TYR A 252 8.50 -27.82 0.69
CA TYR A 252 8.89 -29.09 0.03
C TYR A 252 9.27 -30.20 1.02
N ALA A 253 9.97 -29.85 2.11
CA ALA A 253 10.31 -30.80 3.14
C ALA A 253 9.10 -31.43 3.84
N LEU A 254 7.99 -30.65 3.98
CA LEU A 254 6.76 -31.11 4.62
C LEU A 254 5.87 -31.97 3.69
N PHE A 255 5.77 -31.59 2.44
CA PHE A 255 4.80 -32.22 1.50
C PHE A 255 5.45 -33.16 0.48
N GLY A 256 6.78 -33.15 0.35
CA GLY A 256 7.50 -33.88 -0.68
C GLY A 256 7.17 -33.37 -2.10
N ASN A 257 7.64 -34.07 -3.13
CA ASN A 257 7.39 -33.71 -4.54
C ASN A 257 5.97 -34.02 -5.03
N SER A 258 5.04 -34.40 -4.16
CA SER A 258 3.71 -34.89 -4.53
C SER A 258 2.68 -33.79 -4.78
N TYR A 259 3.03 -32.50 -4.61
CA TYR A 259 2.11 -31.36 -4.70
C TYR A 259 2.59 -30.22 -5.62
N VAL A 260 3.41 -30.55 -6.62
CA VAL A 260 3.83 -29.60 -7.68
C VAL A 260 3.34 -30.08 -9.02
#